data_7637814bc9289f93a82788b157ac9698
#
_entry.id   7637814bc9289f93a82788b157ac9698
#
_cell.length_a   1.000
_cell.length_b   1.000
_cell.length_c   1.000
_cell.angle_alpha   90.00
_cell.angle_beta   90.00
_cell.angle_gamma   90.00
#
_symmetry.space_group_name_H-M   'P 1'
#
loop_
_entity.id
_entity.type
_entity.pdbx_description
1 polymer ?
#
loop_
_entity_poly.entity_id
_entity_poly.type
_entity_poly.pdbx_seq_one_letter_code
_entity_poly.pdbx_strand_id
1 'polypeptide(L)'
;MKRVIAVANQKGGVGKTTTAVNLAASLAATKRRTLLIDLDPQGNATMGCGIDKSQLQRGTCEVLLGESPIEPALVYLESSGFTMLPTNQDLTAAEVRLLTMMTGRETKLLHALAPVRESFDVILIDCPPALNMLTVNGLVAADSVLVPMQCEYYALEGLSALLSTVEQIRGAVNPSLELEGILRTMFDPRNNLANEVSAQLIMHFGEKVFRTVIPRNIRLAEAPSFGKPVLLHDKESRGALAYLALAGEMIRREEEAAHGAARSDEESASPPSAEESAANADAGSDVESQTDSRVNAPTGSDG
;
A
#
# COMPACT_ATOMS: atom_id res chain seq x y z
N MET A 1 -1.41 12.03 -7.58
CA MET A 1 -1.98 10.72 -7.95
C MET A 1 -2.89 10.25 -6.83
N LYS A 2 -4.03 9.62 -7.15
CA LYS A 2 -4.98 9.17 -6.12
C LYS A 2 -4.65 7.75 -5.74
N ARG A 3 -4.42 7.47 -4.46
CA ARG A 3 -3.85 6.19 -3.99
C ARG A 3 -4.64 5.61 -2.83
N VAL A 4 -4.85 4.31 -2.87
CA VAL A 4 -5.40 3.52 -1.77
C VAL A 4 -4.29 2.66 -1.19
N ILE A 5 -3.97 2.82 0.09
CA ILE A 5 -2.85 2.16 0.77
C ILE A 5 -3.38 1.35 1.95
N ALA A 6 -3.21 0.04 1.91
CA ALA A 6 -3.49 -0.82 3.04
C ALA A 6 -2.32 -0.81 4.03
N VAL A 7 -2.59 -0.56 5.30
CA VAL A 7 -1.61 -0.64 6.39
C VAL A 7 -1.76 -2.01 7.06
N ALA A 8 -0.89 -2.95 6.71
CA ALA A 8 -1.06 -4.34 7.08
C ALA A 8 0.23 -4.98 7.67
N ASN A 9 0.05 -5.85 8.64
CA ASN A 9 1.06 -6.78 9.16
C ASN A 9 0.34 -7.82 10.01
N GLN A 10 0.73 -9.09 9.90
CA GLN A 10 0.16 -10.20 10.67
C GLN A 10 0.48 -10.11 12.17
N LYS A 11 1.62 -9.49 12.52
CA LYS A 11 2.03 -9.33 13.91
C LYS A 11 1.21 -8.25 14.60
N GLY A 12 0.61 -8.59 15.73
CA GLY A 12 -0.05 -7.63 16.62
C GLY A 12 0.97 -6.68 17.28
N GLY A 13 0.54 -5.46 17.60
CA GLY A 13 1.35 -4.51 18.37
C GLY A 13 2.49 -3.83 17.62
N VAL A 14 2.66 -4.03 16.30
CA VAL A 14 3.73 -3.39 15.50
C VAL A 14 3.44 -1.94 15.11
N GLY A 15 2.32 -1.38 15.53
CA GLY A 15 1.97 0.02 15.26
C GLY A 15 1.18 0.25 13.96
N LYS A 16 0.40 -0.71 13.46
CA LYS A 16 -0.47 -0.53 12.28
C LYS A 16 -1.43 0.63 12.48
N THR A 17 -2.32 0.54 13.44
CA THR A 17 -3.31 1.57 13.79
C THR A 17 -2.65 2.90 14.12
N THR A 18 -1.56 2.87 14.91
CA THR A 18 -0.78 4.08 15.22
C THR A 18 -0.26 4.72 13.94
N THR A 19 0.23 3.93 12.98
CA THR A 19 0.70 4.43 11.68
C THR A 19 -0.45 4.97 10.85
N ALA A 20 -1.55 4.25 10.73
CA ALA A 20 -2.70 4.65 9.92
C ALA A 20 -3.27 6.00 10.40
N VAL A 21 -3.52 6.16 11.71
CA VAL A 21 -4.06 7.40 12.29
C VAL A 21 -3.09 8.57 12.15
N ASN A 22 -1.83 8.38 12.52
CA ASN A 22 -0.87 9.50 12.55
C ASN A 22 -0.36 9.88 11.15
N LEU A 23 -0.29 8.92 10.22
CA LEU A 23 -0.01 9.20 8.82
C LEU A 23 -1.18 9.95 8.17
N ALA A 24 -2.44 9.57 8.45
CA ALA A 24 -3.61 10.29 7.96
C ALA A 24 -3.59 11.77 8.39
N ALA A 25 -3.35 12.02 9.67
CA ALA A 25 -3.24 13.38 10.20
C ALA A 25 -2.05 14.14 9.59
N SER A 26 -0.91 13.48 9.37
CA SER A 26 0.28 14.10 8.78
C SER A 26 0.08 14.45 7.31
N LEU A 27 -0.58 13.57 6.53
CA LEU A 27 -0.94 13.83 5.13
C LEU A 27 -1.95 14.98 5.03
N ALA A 28 -2.96 15.02 5.90
CA ALA A 28 -3.92 16.13 5.96
C ALA A 28 -3.22 17.46 6.28
N ALA A 29 -2.25 17.47 7.19
CA ALA A 29 -1.45 18.65 7.50
C ALA A 29 -0.63 19.16 6.29
N THR A 30 -0.33 18.30 5.32
CA THR A 30 0.28 18.67 4.02
C THR A 30 -0.76 19.01 2.94
N LYS A 31 -2.03 19.25 3.33
CA LYS A 31 -3.16 19.60 2.46
C LYS A 31 -3.60 18.50 1.49
N ARG A 32 -3.29 17.25 1.76
CA ARG A 32 -3.84 16.10 1.02
C ARG A 32 -5.22 15.75 1.59
N ARG A 33 -6.23 15.64 0.72
CA ARG A 33 -7.55 15.13 1.11
C ARG A 33 -7.41 13.67 1.44
N THR A 34 -7.52 13.34 2.73
CA THR A 34 -7.21 12.01 3.24
C THR A 34 -8.47 11.35 3.81
N LEU A 35 -8.69 10.08 3.43
CA LEU A 35 -9.66 9.19 4.05
C LEU A 35 -8.92 8.10 4.83
N LEU A 36 -9.31 7.89 6.08
CA LEU A 36 -8.89 6.74 6.89
C LEU A 36 -10.06 5.78 7.05
N ILE A 37 -9.85 4.50 6.73
CA ILE A 37 -10.83 3.42 6.92
C ILE A 37 -10.34 2.53 8.05
N ASP A 38 -11.15 2.39 9.09
CA ASP A 38 -10.91 1.43 10.17
C ASP A 38 -11.54 0.08 9.79
N LEU A 39 -10.71 -0.90 9.50
CA LEU A 39 -11.12 -2.25 9.09
C LEU A 39 -10.86 -3.29 10.21
N ASP A 40 -10.44 -2.84 11.40
CA ASP A 40 -10.26 -3.70 12.56
C ASP A 40 -11.52 -3.69 13.44
N PRO A 41 -12.17 -4.84 13.71
CA PRO A 41 -13.33 -4.93 14.58
C PRO A 41 -13.11 -4.36 15.99
N GLN A 42 -11.84 -4.25 16.43
CA GLN A 42 -11.52 -3.60 17.70
C GLN A 42 -11.83 -2.10 17.70
N GLY A 43 -11.88 -1.45 16.54
CA GLY A 43 -12.18 -0.03 16.40
C GLY A 43 -11.16 0.88 17.08
N ASN A 44 -9.88 0.48 17.07
CA ASN A 44 -8.80 1.23 17.74
C ASN A 44 -8.48 2.52 16.99
N ALA A 45 -8.52 2.56 15.67
CA ALA A 45 -8.37 3.78 14.90
C ALA A 45 -9.54 4.75 15.15
N THR A 46 -10.76 4.22 15.20
CA THR A 46 -12.00 4.96 15.50
C THR A 46 -11.91 5.66 16.85
N MET A 47 -11.58 4.92 17.92
CA MET A 47 -11.41 5.49 19.26
C MET A 47 -10.22 6.45 19.33
N GLY A 48 -9.10 6.10 18.69
CA GLY A 48 -7.91 6.93 18.63
C GLY A 48 -8.11 8.26 17.95
N CYS A 49 -9.17 8.40 17.13
CA CYS A 49 -9.60 9.63 16.50
C CYS A 49 -10.72 10.36 17.26
N GLY A 50 -11.13 9.87 18.45
CA GLY A 50 -12.12 10.52 19.30
C GLY A 50 -13.57 10.24 18.93
N ILE A 51 -13.83 9.23 18.08
CA ILE A 51 -15.20 8.82 17.72
C ILE A 51 -15.68 7.76 18.73
N ASP A 52 -16.84 8.02 19.35
CA ASP A 52 -17.52 7.05 20.21
C ASP A 52 -18.20 5.97 19.38
N LYS A 53 -17.55 4.81 19.30
CA LYS A 53 -18.04 3.67 18.51
C LYS A 53 -19.39 3.11 18.98
N SER A 54 -19.81 3.39 20.23
CA SER A 54 -21.12 2.95 20.76
C SER A 54 -22.29 3.76 20.20
N GLN A 55 -22.03 4.94 19.64
CA GLN A 55 -23.03 5.83 19.06
C GLN A 55 -23.08 5.75 17.52
N LEU A 56 -22.25 4.92 16.90
CA LEU A 56 -22.24 4.75 15.45
C LEU A 56 -23.52 4.04 14.97
N GLN A 57 -24.26 4.74 14.11
CA GLN A 57 -25.42 4.16 13.42
C GLN A 57 -25.03 3.48 12.10
N ARG A 58 -23.93 3.92 11.50
CA ARG A 58 -23.37 3.41 10.24
C ARG A 58 -21.86 3.50 10.31
N GLY A 59 -21.23 2.48 9.77
CA GLY A 59 -19.77 2.41 9.73
C GLY A 59 -19.29 1.41 8.69
N THR A 60 -18.09 0.93 8.87
CA THR A 60 -17.44 -0.02 7.96
C THR A 60 -18.25 -1.32 7.80
N CYS A 61 -18.98 -1.76 8.86
CA CYS A 61 -19.80 -2.95 8.82
C CYS A 61 -20.91 -2.85 7.75
N GLU A 62 -21.77 -1.83 7.86
CA GLU A 62 -22.91 -1.62 6.97
C GLU A 62 -22.48 -1.35 5.53
N VAL A 63 -21.35 -0.64 5.37
CA VAL A 63 -20.75 -0.36 4.05
C VAL A 63 -20.24 -1.64 3.39
N LEU A 64 -19.48 -2.49 4.09
CA LEU A 64 -19.01 -3.77 3.56
C LEU A 64 -20.15 -4.73 3.20
N LEU A 65 -21.21 -4.74 3.98
CA LEU A 65 -22.37 -5.60 3.72
C LEU A 65 -23.29 -5.06 2.63
N GLY A 66 -23.06 -3.81 2.16
CA GLY A 66 -23.90 -3.13 1.18
C GLY A 66 -25.26 -2.67 1.78
N GLU A 67 -25.35 -2.56 3.10
CA GLU A 67 -26.52 -2.10 3.83
C GLU A 67 -26.60 -0.57 3.91
N SER A 68 -25.46 0.09 3.67
CA SER A 68 -25.35 1.55 3.54
C SER A 68 -24.41 1.93 2.42
N PRO A 69 -24.68 2.98 1.63
CA PRO A 69 -23.67 3.63 0.83
C PRO A 69 -22.58 4.22 1.75
N ILE A 70 -21.39 4.45 1.20
CA ILE A 70 -20.24 4.88 2.00
C ILE A 70 -20.37 6.34 2.47
N GLU A 71 -20.91 7.24 1.63
CA GLU A 71 -20.94 8.67 1.88
C GLU A 71 -21.61 9.05 3.22
N PRO A 72 -22.81 8.53 3.59
CA PRO A 72 -23.43 8.86 4.87
C PRO A 72 -22.76 8.21 6.08
N ALA A 73 -21.81 7.27 5.87
CA ALA A 73 -21.01 6.67 6.93
C ALA A 73 -19.68 7.41 7.18
N LEU A 74 -19.32 8.36 6.31
CA LEU A 74 -18.09 9.15 6.46
C LEU A 74 -18.26 10.22 7.53
N VAL A 75 -17.23 10.36 8.38
CA VAL A 75 -17.13 11.39 9.41
C VAL A 75 -15.93 12.29 9.13
N TYR A 76 -16.17 13.57 8.93
CA TYR A 76 -15.07 14.54 8.83
C TYR A 76 -14.61 14.97 10.23
N LEU A 77 -13.33 14.82 10.50
CA LEU A 77 -12.69 15.16 11.78
C LEU A 77 -12.08 16.56 11.67
N GLU A 78 -12.85 17.61 12.02
CA GLU A 78 -12.45 19.00 11.87
C GLU A 78 -11.08 19.34 12.49
N SER A 79 -10.82 18.85 13.71
CA SER A 79 -9.56 19.09 14.41
C SER A 79 -8.35 18.43 13.75
N SER A 80 -8.56 17.28 13.10
CA SER A 80 -7.50 16.47 12.48
C SER A 80 -7.37 16.72 10.97
N GLY A 81 -8.37 17.35 10.34
CA GLY A 81 -8.37 17.74 8.94
C GLY A 81 -8.50 16.60 7.93
N PHE A 82 -8.95 15.42 8.35
CA PHE A 82 -9.19 14.28 7.46
C PHE A 82 -10.55 13.63 7.69
N THR A 83 -10.99 12.84 6.71
CA THR A 83 -12.25 12.09 6.78
C THR A 83 -11.97 10.66 7.25
N MET A 84 -12.90 10.07 7.98
CA MET A 84 -12.81 8.70 8.47
C MET A 84 -14.07 7.90 8.12
N LEU A 85 -13.90 6.65 7.72
CA LEU A 85 -14.91 5.61 7.79
C LEU A 85 -14.69 4.83 9.09
N PRO A 86 -15.49 5.10 10.14
CA PRO A 86 -15.30 4.49 11.45
C PRO A 86 -15.88 3.09 11.53
N THR A 87 -15.49 2.33 12.55
CA THR A 87 -16.02 1.01 12.82
C THR A 87 -16.38 0.79 14.30
N ASN A 88 -17.17 -0.26 14.52
CA ASN A 88 -17.53 -0.79 15.82
C ASN A 88 -17.37 -2.33 15.85
N GLN A 89 -17.80 -2.98 16.93
CA GLN A 89 -17.70 -4.43 17.09
C GLN A 89 -18.57 -5.23 16.13
N ASP A 90 -19.59 -4.61 15.51
CA ASP A 90 -20.48 -5.27 14.55
C ASP A 90 -19.72 -5.72 13.28
N LEU A 91 -18.53 -5.15 13.02
CA LEU A 91 -17.64 -5.58 11.94
C LEU A 91 -17.23 -7.05 12.06
N THR A 92 -17.20 -7.62 13.28
CA THR A 92 -17.01 -9.06 13.48
C THR A 92 -18.15 -9.88 12.83
N ALA A 93 -19.39 -9.41 12.95
CA ALA A 93 -20.52 -10.07 12.30
C ALA A 93 -20.44 -9.94 10.76
N ALA A 94 -19.94 -8.81 10.26
CA ALA A 94 -19.68 -8.63 8.83
C ALA A 94 -18.67 -9.66 8.32
N GLU A 95 -17.58 -9.91 9.04
CA GLU A 95 -16.59 -10.93 8.68
C GLU A 95 -17.23 -12.32 8.52
N VAL A 96 -18.03 -12.75 9.50
CA VAL A 96 -18.76 -14.04 9.44
C VAL A 96 -19.70 -14.11 8.24
N ARG A 97 -20.43 -13.03 7.97
CA ARG A 97 -21.36 -12.96 6.81
C ARG A 97 -20.60 -13.00 5.47
N LEU A 98 -19.47 -12.32 5.36
CA LEU A 98 -18.62 -12.39 4.18
C LEU A 98 -18.14 -13.83 3.88
N LEU A 99 -17.78 -14.59 4.92
CA LEU A 99 -17.35 -15.99 4.75
C LEU A 99 -18.48 -16.89 4.20
N THR A 100 -19.75 -16.56 4.44
CA THR A 100 -20.90 -17.32 3.92
C THR A 100 -21.29 -16.93 2.49
N MET A 101 -20.78 -15.85 1.94
CA MET A 101 -21.07 -15.43 0.56
C MET A 101 -20.38 -16.35 -0.45
N MET A 102 -21.08 -16.74 -1.49
CA MET A 102 -20.57 -17.62 -2.55
C MET A 102 -19.62 -16.90 -3.51
N THR A 103 -19.88 -15.61 -3.79
CA THR A 103 -19.12 -14.82 -4.77
C THR A 103 -18.98 -13.36 -4.33
N GLY A 104 -17.88 -12.70 -4.77
CA GLY A 104 -17.70 -11.26 -4.60
C GLY A 104 -17.43 -10.80 -3.17
N ARG A 105 -17.15 -11.73 -2.24
CA ARG A 105 -16.87 -11.40 -0.83
C ARG A 105 -15.54 -10.69 -0.65
N GLU A 106 -14.58 -10.91 -1.54
CA GLU A 106 -13.24 -10.31 -1.52
C GLU A 106 -13.21 -8.86 -2.04
N THR A 107 -14.23 -8.47 -2.82
CA THR A 107 -14.26 -7.18 -3.54
C THR A 107 -15.25 -6.18 -2.95
N LYS A 108 -15.82 -6.45 -1.79
CA LYS A 108 -16.86 -5.59 -1.18
C LYS A 108 -16.36 -4.17 -0.91
N LEU A 109 -15.17 -4.04 -0.31
CA LEU A 109 -14.58 -2.75 -0.01
C LEU A 109 -14.18 -2.01 -1.30
N LEU A 110 -13.63 -2.71 -2.29
CA LEU A 110 -13.29 -2.14 -3.60
C LEU A 110 -14.51 -1.46 -4.25
N HIS A 111 -15.64 -2.16 -4.30
CA HIS A 111 -16.87 -1.62 -4.88
C HIS A 111 -17.46 -0.48 -4.03
N ALA A 112 -17.40 -0.60 -2.71
CA ALA A 112 -17.91 0.44 -1.81
C ALA A 112 -17.10 1.74 -1.91
N LEU A 113 -15.79 1.67 -2.22
CA LEU A 113 -14.93 2.83 -2.39
C LEU A 113 -15.10 3.54 -3.73
N ALA A 114 -15.58 2.85 -4.76
CA ALA A 114 -15.66 3.39 -6.14
C ALA A 114 -16.32 4.79 -6.22
N PRO A 115 -17.46 5.09 -5.52
CA PRO A 115 -18.09 6.41 -5.61
C PRO A 115 -17.25 7.55 -5.05
N VAL A 116 -16.43 7.28 -4.02
CA VAL A 116 -15.71 8.32 -3.28
C VAL A 116 -14.20 8.37 -3.59
N ARG A 117 -13.66 7.37 -4.27
CA ARG A 117 -12.21 7.25 -4.55
C ARG A 117 -11.60 8.53 -5.14
N GLU A 118 -12.32 9.15 -6.08
CA GLU A 118 -11.86 10.35 -6.76
C GLU A 118 -11.93 11.62 -5.89
N SER A 119 -12.61 11.57 -4.76
CA SER A 119 -12.74 12.70 -3.83
C SER A 119 -11.55 12.86 -2.90
N PHE A 120 -10.71 11.84 -2.79
CA PHE A 120 -9.54 11.82 -1.91
C PHE A 120 -8.24 11.70 -2.69
N ASP A 121 -7.17 12.30 -2.18
CA ASP A 121 -5.82 12.18 -2.73
C ASP A 121 -5.14 10.93 -2.18
N VAL A 122 -5.41 10.57 -0.91
CA VAL A 122 -4.93 9.35 -0.27
C VAL A 122 -6.03 8.71 0.55
N ILE A 123 -6.22 7.40 0.40
CA ILE A 123 -7.08 6.56 1.23
C ILE A 123 -6.18 5.58 1.97
N LEU A 124 -6.23 5.59 3.29
CA LEU A 124 -5.52 4.64 4.15
C LEU A 124 -6.51 3.62 4.72
N ILE A 125 -6.15 2.34 4.72
CA ILE A 125 -6.96 1.26 5.28
C ILE A 125 -6.19 0.64 6.45
N ASP A 126 -6.66 0.82 7.68
CA ASP A 126 -6.10 0.15 8.87
C ASP A 126 -6.60 -1.29 8.93
N CYS A 127 -5.75 -2.25 8.64
CA CYS A 127 -6.08 -3.66 8.60
C CYS A 127 -5.89 -4.34 9.97
N PRO A 128 -6.76 -5.32 10.33
CA PRO A 128 -6.57 -6.13 11.53
C PRO A 128 -5.28 -6.97 11.47
N PRO A 129 -4.80 -7.52 12.59
CA PRO A 129 -3.58 -8.33 12.62
C PRO A 129 -3.75 -9.72 11.99
N ALA A 130 -4.97 -10.18 11.76
CA ALA A 130 -5.23 -11.47 11.15
C ALA A 130 -5.31 -11.36 9.62
N LEU A 131 -4.83 -12.38 8.90
CA LEU A 131 -5.09 -12.56 7.46
C LEU A 131 -6.48 -13.19 7.25
N ASN A 132 -7.50 -12.47 7.62
CA ASN A 132 -8.90 -12.84 7.49
C ASN A 132 -9.56 -12.17 6.28
N MET A 133 -10.86 -12.37 6.11
CA MET A 133 -11.62 -11.80 4.99
C MET A 133 -11.62 -10.26 4.98
N LEU A 134 -11.51 -9.62 6.15
CA LEU A 134 -11.40 -8.16 6.23
C LEU A 134 -10.06 -7.68 5.66
N THR A 135 -8.95 -8.30 6.05
CA THR A 135 -7.62 -7.97 5.49
C THR A 135 -7.57 -8.24 3.98
N VAL A 136 -8.18 -9.33 3.51
CA VAL A 136 -8.30 -9.61 2.07
C VAL A 136 -9.04 -8.46 1.36
N ASN A 137 -10.18 -8.02 1.89
CA ASN A 137 -10.91 -6.86 1.33
C ASN A 137 -10.06 -5.58 1.31
N GLY A 138 -9.29 -5.32 2.37
CA GLY A 138 -8.37 -4.19 2.43
C GLY A 138 -7.29 -4.25 1.34
N LEU A 139 -6.65 -5.41 1.14
CA LEU A 139 -5.62 -5.61 0.14
C LEU A 139 -6.17 -5.63 -1.30
N VAL A 140 -7.37 -6.16 -1.51
CA VAL A 140 -8.02 -6.17 -2.83
C VAL A 140 -8.44 -4.75 -3.24
N ALA A 141 -8.84 -3.91 -2.29
CA ALA A 141 -9.23 -2.53 -2.56
C ALA A 141 -8.04 -1.57 -2.70
N ALA A 142 -6.83 -1.98 -2.28
CA ALA A 142 -5.64 -1.14 -2.24
C ALA A 142 -4.84 -1.18 -3.54
N ASP A 143 -4.15 -0.08 -3.85
CA ASP A 143 -3.12 -0.01 -4.89
C ASP A 143 -1.77 -0.52 -4.35
N SER A 144 -1.54 -0.30 -3.04
CA SER A 144 -0.30 -0.72 -2.40
C SER A 144 -0.47 -1.07 -0.92
N VAL A 145 0.53 -1.77 -0.37
CA VAL A 145 0.56 -2.14 1.04
C VAL A 145 1.77 -1.52 1.75
N LEU A 146 1.49 -0.73 2.80
CA LEU A 146 2.47 -0.22 3.75
C LEU A 146 2.60 -1.20 4.91
N VAL A 147 3.82 -1.62 5.22
CA VAL A 147 4.10 -2.64 6.24
C VAL A 147 4.84 -2.04 7.43
N PRO A 148 4.12 -1.59 8.48
CA PRO A 148 4.77 -1.23 9.74
C PRO A 148 5.30 -2.49 10.42
N MET A 149 6.57 -2.47 10.85
CA MET A 149 7.18 -3.59 11.56
C MET A 149 8.21 -3.15 12.60
N GLN A 150 8.29 -3.88 13.69
CA GLN A 150 9.39 -3.77 14.64
C GLN A 150 10.57 -4.62 14.17
N CYS A 151 11.79 -4.08 14.30
CA CYS A 151 13.02 -4.80 13.99
C CYS A 151 13.37 -5.78 15.13
N GLU A 152 12.71 -6.93 15.14
CA GLU A 152 12.85 -8.01 16.12
C GLU A 152 13.16 -9.35 15.43
N TYR A 153 13.58 -10.37 16.19
CA TYR A 153 14.07 -11.64 15.67
C TYR A 153 13.15 -12.30 14.63
N TYR A 154 11.84 -12.40 14.90
CA TYR A 154 10.87 -13.02 13.99
C TYR A 154 10.28 -12.05 12.93
N ALA A 155 10.82 -10.84 12.82
CA ALA A 155 10.23 -9.82 11.97
C ALA A 155 10.31 -10.17 10.47
N LEU A 156 11.43 -10.77 10.05
CA LEU A 156 11.65 -11.16 8.64
C LEU A 156 10.77 -12.33 8.22
N GLU A 157 10.55 -13.31 9.12
CA GLU A 157 9.63 -14.43 8.87
C GLU A 157 8.19 -13.94 8.68
N GLY A 158 7.71 -13.09 9.59
CA GLY A 158 6.38 -12.49 9.49
C GLY A 158 6.20 -11.63 8.23
N LEU A 159 7.26 -10.91 7.81
CA LEU A 159 7.25 -10.15 6.57
C LEU A 159 7.14 -11.07 5.35
N SER A 160 7.91 -12.15 5.30
CA SER A 160 7.88 -13.12 4.19
C SER A 160 6.50 -13.76 4.03
N ALA A 161 5.84 -14.11 5.15
CA ALA A 161 4.48 -14.65 5.13
C ALA A 161 3.45 -13.62 4.60
N LEU A 162 3.56 -12.35 4.99
CA LEU A 162 2.71 -11.27 4.46
C LEU A 162 2.95 -11.06 2.96
N LEU A 163 4.20 -11.00 2.50
CA LEU A 163 4.53 -10.81 1.09
C LEU A 163 4.03 -11.98 0.22
N SER A 164 4.10 -13.22 0.72
CA SER A 164 3.50 -14.38 0.05
C SER A 164 1.99 -14.20 -0.14
N THR A 165 1.28 -13.67 0.87
CA THR A 165 -0.16 -13.35 0.76
C THR A 165 -0.42 -12.24 -0.25
N VAL A 166 0.40 -11.19 -0.27
CA VAL A 166 0.30 -10.11 -1.26
C VAL A 166 0.45 -10.67 -2.68
N GLU A 167 1.43 -11.54 -2.92
CA GLU A 167 1.62 -12.20 -4.22
C GLU A 167 0.44 -13.11 -4.62
N GLN A 168 -0.16 -13.82 -3.68
CA GLN A 168 -1.36 -14.61 -3.94
C GLN A 168 -2.55 -13.72 -4.35
N ILE A 169 -2.75 -12.58 -3.67
CA ILE A 169 -3.80 -11.61 -4.01
C ILE A 169 -3.53 -10.97 -5.37
N ARG A 170 -2.26 -10.60 -5.67
CA ARG A 170 -1.87 -10.10 -7.01
C ARG A 170 -2.21 -11.08 -8.12
N GLY A 171 -1.86 -12.35 -7.92
CA GLY A 171 -2.10 -13.38 -8.92
C GLY A 171 -3.57 -13.74 -9.13
N ALA A 172 -4.43 -13.53 -8.12
CA ALA A 172 -5.81 -14.01 -8.14
C ALA A 172 -6.85 -12.92 -8.42
N VAL A 173 -6.72 -11.72 -7.78
CA VAL A 173 -7.83 -10.75 -7.70
C VAL A 173 -7.39 -9.31 -7.95
N ASN A 174 -6.18 -8.90 -7.53
CA ASN A 174 -5.69 -7.53 -7.65
C ASN A 174 -4.28 -7.47 -8.27
N PRO A 175 -4.13 -7.55 -9.60
CA PRO A 175 -2.83 -7.55 -10.27
C PRO A 175 -2.01 -6.27 -10.06
N SER A 176 -2.65 -5.16 -9.67
CA SER A 176 -1.99 -3.88 -9.45
C SER A 176 -1.44 -3.69 -8.04
N LEU A 177 -1.71 -4.61 -7.11
CA LEU A 177 -1.26 -4.48 -5.72
C LEU A 177 0.27 -4.53 -5.63
N GLU A 178 0.86 -3.47 -5.08
CA GLU A 178 2.30 -3.34 -4.91
C GLU A 178 2.71 -3.19 -3.45
N LEU A 179 4.00 -3.43 -3.16
CA LEU A 179 4.58 -3.06 -1.88
C LEU A 179 4.86 -1.55 -1.88
N GLU A 180 4.10 -0.77 -1.09
CA GLU A 180 4.37 0.65 -0.85
C GLU A 180 5.73 0.85 -0.19
N GLY A 181 5.93 0.09 0.87
CA GLY A 181 7.20 0.06 1.57
C GLY A 181 7.10 -0.51 2.98
N ILE A 182 8.26 -0.70 3.58
CA ILE A 182 8.45 -1.23 4.93
C ILE A 182 8.82 -0.08 5.85
N LEU A 183 8.00 0.14 6.90
CA LEU A 183 8.20 1.17 7.90
C LEU A 183 8.72 0.56 9.20
N ARG A 184 9.93 0.91 9.60
CA ARG A 184 10.50 0.48 10.88
C ARG A 184 9.89 1.29 12.02
N THR A 185 9.16 0.59 12.91
CA THR A 185 8.42 1.19 14.02
C THR A 185 9.05 0.84 15.36
N MET A 186 8.82 1.68 16.37
CA MET A 186 9.38 1.55 17.73
C MET A 186 10.89 1.31 17.71
N PHE A 187 11.55 1.91 16.72
CA PHE A 187 12.97 1.72 16.47
C PHE A 187 13.81 2.41 17.54
N ASP A 188 14.76 1.65 18.13
CA ASP A 188 15.77 2.17 19.06
C ASP A 188 17.16 1.88 18.48
N PRO A 189 17.92 2.89 18.03
CA PRO A 189 19.23 2.71 17.44
C PRO A 189 20.31 2.19 18.42
N ARG A 190 20.02 2.16 19.72
CA ARG A 190 20.90 1.60 20.75
C ARG A 190 20.78 0.07 20.84
N ASN A 191 19.75 -0.52 20.24
CA ASN A 191 19.51 -1.96 20.24
C ASN A 191 20.25 -2.59 19.03
N ASN A 192 21.28 -3.39 19.28
CA ASN A 192 22.09 -4.05 18.25
C ASN A 192 21.24 -4.97 17.35
N LEU A 193 20.33 -5.77 17.94
CA LEU A 193 19.45 -6.64 17.14
C LEU A 193 18.56 -5.82 16.20
N ALA A 194 18.02 -4.68 16.66
CA ALA A 194 17.21 -3.82 15.82
C ALA A 194 18.03 -3.25 14.65
N ASN A 195 19.29 -2.89 14.87
CA ASN A 195 20.18 -2.42 13.81
C ASN A 195 20.52 -3.53 12.81
N GLU A 196 20.82 -4.75 13.27
CA GLU A 196 21.09 -5.91 12.41
C GLU A 196 19.88 -6.25 11.52
N VAL A 197 18.69 -6.37 12.11
CA VAL A 197 17.45 -6.63 11.35
C VAL A 197 17.17 -5.49 10.36
N SER A 198 17.37 -4.24 10.78
CA SER A 198 17.23 -3.07 9.90
C SER A 198 18.20 -3.10 8.72
N ALA A 199 19.46 -3.47 8.95
CA ALA A 199 20.45 -3.61 7.88
C ALA A 199 20.07 -4.71 6.88
N GLN A 200 19.58 -5.85 7.37
CA GLN A 200 19.08 -6.93 6.51
C GLN A 200 17.88 -6.49 5.66
N LEU A 201 16.92 -5.75 6.26
CA LEU A 201 15.79 -5.19 5.50
C LEU A 201 16.26 -4.27 4.38
N ILE A 202 17.18 -3.34 4.67
CA ILE A 202 17.72 -2.41 3.66
C ILE A 202 18.47 -3.17 2.57
N MET A 203 19.24 -4.18 2.93
CA MET A 203 19.99 -4.99 1.97
C MET A 203 19.06 -5.75 1.00
N HIS A 204 17.93 -6.30 1.49
CA HIS A 204 17.04 -7.13 0.68
C HIS A 204 15.97 -6.33 -0.08
N PHE A 205 15.48 -5.24 0.51
CA PHE A 205 14.34 -4.47 -0.03
C PHE A 205 14.74 -3.08 -0.54
N GLY A 206 15.96 -2.63 -0.31
CA GLY A 206 16.50 -1.38 -0.85
C GLY A 206 15.59 -0.18 -0.60
N GLU A 207 15.16 0.45 -1.67
CA GLU A 207 14.31 1.65 -1.65
C GLU A 207 12.89 1.40 -1.13
N LYS A 208 12.43 0.14 -1.10
CA LYS A 208 11.14 -0.20 -0.47
C LYS A 208 11.19 -0.07 1.06
N VAL A 209 12.35 0.06 1.69
CA VAL A 209 12.46 0.42 3.10
C VAL A 209 12.43 1.94 3.24
N PHE A 210 11.46 2.48 4.00
CA PHE A 210 11.43 3.92 4.25
C PHE A 210 12.69 4.35 4.99
N ARG A 211 13.26 5.50 4.58
CA ARG A 211 14.40 6.12 5.31
C ARG A 211 13.95 6.58 6.68
N THR A 212 12.74 7.12 6.75
CA THR A 212 12.09 7.50 7.99
C THR A 212 11.88 6.28 8.91
N VAL A 213 12.17 6.43 10.19
CA VAL A 213 11.88 5.46 11.25
C VAL A 213 10.97 6.08 12.28
N ILE A 214 10.03 5.31 12.83
CA ILE A 214 9.19 5.75 13.93
C ILE A 214 9.84 5.29 15.26
N PRO A 215 10.31 6.23 16.08
CA PRO A 215 10.96 5.88 17.34
C PRO A 215 9.93 5.36 18.35
N ARG A 216 10.40 4.59 19.35
CA ARG A 216 9.60 4.35 20.55
C ARG A 216 9.36 5.70 21.26
N ASN A 217 8.07 6.08 21.39
CA ASN A 217 7.70 7.39 21.92
C ASN A 217 6.42 7.28 22.75
N ILE A 218 6.47 7.79 24.00
CA ILE A 218 5.37 7.72 24.95
C ILE A 218 4.15 8.51 24.48
N ARG A 219 4.35 9.64 23.77
CA ARG A 219 3.26 10.49 23.26
C ARG A 219 2.42 9.78 22.20
N LEU A 220 3.04 8.88 21.39
CA LEU A 220 2.32 8.01 20.47
C LEU A 220 1.41 7.00 21.19
N ALA A 221 1.82 6.53 22.38
CA ALA A 221 1.02 5.61 23.18
C ALA A 221 -0.11 6.32 23.94
N GLU A 222 0.11 7.55 24.39
CA GLU A 222 -0.86 8.35 25.15
C GLU A 222 -1.95 8.98 24.27
N ALA A 223 -1.59 9.46 23.07
CA ALA A 223 -2.47 10.22 22.18
C ALA A 223 -3.85 9.57 21.95
N PRO A 224 -3.96 8.22 21.74
CA PRO A 224 -5.27 7.57 21.57
C PRO A 224 -6.20 7.70 22.78
N SER A 225 -5.67 7.78 24.02
CA SER A 225 -6.48 7.98 25.22
C SER A 225 -7.12 9.37 25.30
N PHE A 226 -6.62 10.32 24.50
CA PHE A 226 -7.19 11.65 24.33
C PHE A 226 -8.05 11.77 23.07
N GLY A 227 -8.24 10.67 22.31
CA GLY A 227 -8.98 10.67 21.05
C GLY A 227 -8.38 11.57 19.98
N LYS A 228 -7.03 11.71 19.92
CA LYS A 228 -6.34 12.62 19.01
C LYS A 228 -5.11 11.96 18.39
N PRO A 229 -4.82 12.23 17.09
CA PRO A 229 -3.50 11.94 16.53
C PRO A 229 -2.39 12.67 17.31
N VAL A 230 -1.19 12.10 17.31
CA VAL A 230 -0.05 12.66 18.06
C VAL A 230 0.30 14.09 17.64
N LEU A 231 0.09 14.43 16.39
CA LEU A 231 0.32 15.79 15.86
C LEU A 231 -0.53 16.86 16.56
N LEU A 232 -1.74 16.49 17.03
CA LEU A 232 -2.64 17.34 17.79
C LEU A 232 -2.44 17.21 19.30
N HIS A 233 -1.92 16.07 19.75
CA HIS A 233 -1.64 15.83 21.17
C HIS A 233 -0.35 16.51 21.61
N ASP A 234 0.74 16.30 20.87
CA ASP A 234 2.06 16.89 21.11
C ASP A 234 2.84 16.99 19.78
N LYS A 235 2.67 18.16 19.10
CA LYS A 235 3.26 18.41 17.77
C LYS A 235 4.80 18.43 17.74
N GLU A 236 5.44 18.67 18.89
CA GLU A 236 6.90 18.76 19.01
C GLU A 236 7.52 17.43 19.41
N SER A 237 6.70 16.43 19.72
CA SER A 237 7.18 15.09 20.06
C SER A 237 7.91 14.43 18.90
N ARG A 238 8.92 13.63 19.22
CA ARG A 238 9.68 12.87 18.20
C ARG A 238 8.77 11.97 17.36
N GLY A 239 7.67 11.48 17.93
CA GLY A 239 6.67 10.69 17.23
C GLY A 239 5.90 11.50 16.18
N ALA A 240 5.45 12.70 16.53
CA ALA A 240 4.75 13.59 15.60
C ALA A 240 5.66 14.00 14.42
N LEU A 241 6.88 14.42 14.74
CA LEU A 241 7.88 14.81 13.72
C LEU A 241 8.24 13.63 12.79
N ALA A 242 8.31 12.41 13.32
CA ALA A 242 8.59 11.23 12.52
C ALA A 242 7.46 10.91 11.52
N TYR A 243 6.18 11.03 11.91
CA TYR A 243 5.07 10.84 10.98
C TYR A 243 4.94 11.96 9.96
N LEU A 244 5.26 13.20 10.32
CA LEU A 244 5.37 14.29 9.33
C LEU A 244 6.50 14.03 8.32
N ALA A 245 7.65 13.54 8.79
CA ALA A 245 8.76 13.15 7.92
C ALA A 245 8.38 12.00 6.98
N LEU A 246 7.63 10.99 7.49
CA LEU A 246 7.10 9.89 6.68
C LEU A 246 6.17 10.40 5.57
N ALA A 247 5.20 11.27 5.92
CA ALA A 247 4.31 11.87 4.93
C ALA A 247 5.09 12.63 3.86
N GLY A 248 6.10 13.41 4.25
CA GLY A 248 6.98 14.11 3.31
C GLY A 248 7.82 13.16 2.45
N GLU A 249 8.29 12.04 3.00
CA GLU A 249 9.01 11.02 2.21
C GLU A 249 8.10 10.35 1.19
N MET A 250 6.86 10.01 1.55
CA MET A 250 5.89 9.41 0.65
C MET A 250 5.54 10.35 -0.51
N ILE A 251 5.32 11.64 -0.22
CA ILE A 251 5.02 12.64 -1.25
C ILE A 251 6.19 12.78 -2.23
N ARG A 252 7.43 12.88 -1.74
CA ARG A 252 8.62 12.94 -2.61
C ARG A 252 8.77 11.72 -3.50
N ARG A 253 8.58 10.50 -2.96
CA ARG A 253 8.63 9.26 -3.77
C ARG A 253 7.57 9.26 -4.87
N GLU A 254 6.37 9.78 -4.58
CA GLU A 254 5.31 9.92 -5.57
C GLU A 254 5.70 10.90 -6.69
N GLU A 255 6.27 12.05 -6.33
CA GLU A 255 6.73 13.06 -7.29
C GLU A 255 7.89 12.54 -8.16
N GLU A 256 8.86 11.86 -7.56
CA GLU A 256 9.98 11.23 -8.26
C GLU A 256 9.51 10.17 -9.25
N ALA A 257 8.56 9.31 -8.86
CA ALA A 257 7.97 8.30 -9.75
C ALA A 257 7.22 8.95 -10.93
N ALA A 258 6.46 10.02 -10.68
CA ALA A 258 5.74 10.75 -11.73
C ALA A 258 6.69 11.41 -12.73
N HIS A 259 7.81 11.99 -12.26
CA HIS A 259 8.83 12.59 -13.14
C HIS A 259 9.60 11.54 -13.95
N GLY A 260 9.88 10.37 -13.34
CA GLY A 260 10.51 9.25 -14.03
C GLY A 260 9.64 8.71 -15.19
N ALA A 261 8.35 8.54 -14.94
CA ALA A 261 7.39 8.10 -15.96
C ALA A 261 7.28 9.11 -17.12
N ALA A 262 7.20 10.42 -16.82
CA ALA A 262 7.13 11.45 -17.87
C ALA A 262 8.38 11.48 -18.77
N ARG A 263 9.57 11.27 -18.22
CA ARG A 263 10.82 11.19 -19.00
C ARG A 263 10.89 9.97 -19.89
N SER A 264 10.44 8.81 -19.41
CA SER A 264 10.43 7.59 -20.23
C SER A 264 9.45 7.69 -21.40
N ASP A 265 8.32 8.40 -21.22
CA ASP A 265 7.36 8.65 -22.31
C ASP A 265 7.93 9.63 -23.36
N GLU A 266 8.68 10.66 -22.95
CA GLU A 266 9.34 11.60 -23.85
C GLU A 266 10.48 10.92 -24.64
N GLU A 267 11.25 10.03 -24.01
CA GLU A 267 12.35 9.30 -24.66
C GLU A 267 11.84 8.27 -25.65
N SER A 268 10.70 7.63 -25.37
CA SER A 268 10.04 6.69 -26.29
C SER A 268 9.31 7.38 -27.46
N ALA A 269 8.96 8.67 -27.33
CA ALA A 269 8.30 9.47 -28.36
C ALA A 269 9.28 10.21 -29.27
N SER A 270 10.58 10.21 -28.97
CA SER A 270 11.61 10.83 -29.82
C SER A 270 11.85 9.96 -31.08
N PRO A 271 11.79 10.52 -32.31
CA PRO A 271 12.09 9.77 -33.51
C PRO A 271 13.58 9.32 -33.50
N PRO A 272 13.91 8.15 -34.09
CA PRO A 272 15.27 7.66 -34.09
C PRO A 272 16.19 8.70 -34.75
N SER A 273 17.32 8.96 -34.09
CA SER A 273 18.30 9.93 -34.56
C SER A 273 18.76 9.57 -35.99
N ALA A 274 18.95 10.59 -36.85
CA ALA A 274 19.27 10.45 -38.27
C ALA A 274 20.58 9.67 -38.55
N GLU A 275 21.34 9.26 -37.53
CA GLU A 275 22.55 8.44 -37.67
C GLU A 275 22.26 6.94 -37.80
N GLU A 276 21.10 6.41 -37.31
CA GLU A 276 20.73 5.01 -37.50
C GLU A 276 20.13 4.73 -38.90
N SER A 277 19.63 5.75 -39.59
CA SER A 277 19.09 5.57 -40.95
C SER A 277 20.15 5.49 -42.07
N ALA A 278 21.41 5.88 -41.77
CA ALA A 278 22.52 5.80 -42.71
C ALA A 278 23.24 4.44 -42.73
N ALA A 279 23.15 3.67 -41.64
CA ALA A 279 23.80 2.35 -41.55
C ALA A 279 23.04 1.21 -42.23
N ASN A 280 21.75 1.40 -42.54
CA ASN A 280 20.90 0.39 -43.21
C ASN A 280 20.75 0.59 -44.71
N ALA A 281 21.38 1.62 -45.30
CA ALA A 281 21.29 1.89 -46.74
C ALA A 281 22.46 1.31 -47.55
N ASP A 282 23.53 0.77 -46.90
CA ASP A 282 24.75 0.28 -47.56
C ASP A 282 24.88 -1.27 -47.61
N ALA A 283 23.83 -2.02 -47.29
CA ALA A 283 23.86 -3.49 -47.30
C ALA A 283 22.98 -4.13 -48.42
N GLY A 284 22.72 -3.42 -49.50
CA GLY A 284 21.77 -3.85 -50.55
C GLY A 284 22.24 -3.72 -51.99
N SER A 285 23.51 -4.04 -52.28
CA SER A 285 23.92 -4.23 -53.70
C SER A 285 25.17 -5.12 -53.73
N ASP A 286 24.97 -6.41 -53.96
CA ASP A 286 25.85 -7.31 -54.71
C ASP A 286 25.38 -8.76 -54.56
N VAL A 287 24.48 -9.22 -55.42
CA VAL A 287 24.44 -10.62 -55.90
C VAL A 287 23.73 -10.62 -57.24
N GLU A 288 24.53 -10.52 -58.30
CA GLU A 288 24.12 -11.03 -59.60
C GLU A 288 25.07 -12.12 -60.09
N SER A 289 24.46 -13.22 -60.54
CA SER A 289 24.92 -14.20 -61.51
C SER A 289 26.07 -15.15 -61.12
N GLN A 290 25.72 -16.41 -61.01
CA GLN A 290 26.20 -17.40 -62.02
C GLN A 290 25.38 -18.70 -61.98
N THR A 291 24.89 -19.01 -63.13
CA THR A 291 24.24 -20.23 -63.61
C THR A 291 25.19 -21.45 -63.62
N ASP A 292 24.70 -22.59 -63.33
CA ASP A 292 24.51 -23.72 -64.26
C ASP A 292 25.04 -25.09 -63.79
N SER A 293 24.19 -26.08 -63.99
CA SER A 293 24.44 -27.45 -64.43
C SER A 293 24.65 -28.62 -63.42
N ARG A 294 23.65 -29.48 -63.55
CA ARG A 294 23.71 -30.97 -63.72
C ARG A 294 23.82 -31.90 -62.48
N VAL A 295 22.73 -32.54 -62.26
CA VAL A 295 22.42 -33.98 -62.64
C VAL A 295 22.92 -35.03 -61.63
N ASN A 296 22.01 -35.74 -61.08
CA ASN A 296 21.77 -37.17 -60.96
C ASN A 296 21.44 -37.67 -59.53
N ALA A 297 20.27 -38.22 -59.45
CA ALA A 297 19.91 -39.29 -58.52
C ALA A 297 20.59 -40.61 -59.01
N PRO A 298 20.49 -41.75 -58.31
CA PRO A 298 19.50 -42.21 -57.35
C PRO A 298 20.00 -43.19 -56.25
N THR A 299 19.02 -43.64 -55.44
CA THR A 299 18.86 -44.97 -54.83
C THR A 299 19.62 -45.35 -53.56
N GLY A 300 18.85 -45.87 -52.68
CA GLY A 300 19.04 -47.17 -52.01
C GLY A 300 19.00 -47.05 -50.50
N SER A 301 17.92 -47.35 -49.90
CA SER A 301 17.48 -48.53 -49.13
C SER A 301 18.31 -48.87 -47.90
N ASP A 302 17.54 -49.13 -46.87
CA ASP A 302 17.71 -50.11 -45.77
C ASP A 302 18.57 -49.75 -44.55
N GLY A 303 17.84 -49.92 -43.43
CA GLY A 303 18.39 -50.10 -42.10
C GLY A 303 17.46 -49.52 -41.03
#